data_66819bc06707753a2c50f851624d6379
#
_entry.id   66819bc06707753a2c50f851624d6379
#
_cell.length_a   1.000
_cell.length_b   1.000
_cell.length_c   1.000
_cell.angle_alpha   90.00
_cell.angle_beta   90.00
_cell.angle_gamma   90.00
#
_symmetry.space_group_name_H-M   'P 1'
#
loop_
_entity.id
_entity.type
_entity.pdbx_description
1 polymer ?
#
loop_
_entity_poly.entity_id
_entity_poly.type
_entity_poly.pdbx_seq_one_letter_code
_entity_poly.pdbx_strand_id
1 'polypeptide(L)'
;YQSECSGIYTESYKKLEAMGLVYPCFCSRSQLHAASAPHTSDGNVVYPGTCRGLTAEEIAEKRKKKAPAYRLMVPDENITFTDGCMGEHTENLLRDCGDFYLRRADGVFAYQLAVVVDDARMGVTEVVRGADLLSSTARQLYLYRLLDLPAPKFAHCPLLLASDGRRLSKRDGDQSLENLRARYTAEDIVGRLAYAYGLQEEPAPRTPESLIKDFSWDKVPKKDICLPEGLFE
;
A
#
# COMPACT_ATOMS: atom_id res chain seq x y z
N TYR A 1 15.26 0.95 12.30
CA TYR A 1 14.73 2.07 11.50
C TYR A 1 15.05 1.84 10.04
N GLN A 2 14.13 2.22 9.11
CA GLN A 2 14.35 2.07 7.66
C GLN A 2 15.56 2.87 7.16
N SER A 3 15.86 3.99 7.79
CA SER A 3 17.06 4.79 7.51
C SER A 3 18.38 4.03 7.69
N GLU A 4 18.39 3.00 8.52
CA GLU A 4 19.56 2.15 8.82
C GLU A 4 19.62 0.89 7.94
N CYS A 5 18.55 0.61 7.17
CA CYS A 5 18.41 -0.61 6.39
C CYS A 5 18.83 -0.46 4.92
N SER A 6 19.39 0.67 4.49
CA SER A 6 19.74 0.95 3.10
C SER A 6 20.69 -0.08 2.47
N GLY A 7 21.58 -0.70 3.25
CA GLY A 7 22.44 -1.80 2.81
C GLY A 7 21.64 -3.03 2.37
N ILE A 8 20.67 -3.43 3.18
CA ILE A 8 19.83 -4.60 2.93
C ILE A 8 18.93 -4.40 1.70
N TYR A 9 18.36 -3.20 1.57
CA TYR A 9 17.59 -2.84 0.38
C TYR A 9 18.46 -2.83 -0.88
N THR A 10 19.72 -2.39 -0.76
CA THR A 10 20.69 -2.42 -1.88
C THR A 10 20.99 -3.84 -2.33
N GLU A 11 21.13 -4.79 -1.41
CA GLU A 11 21.34 -6.21 -1.75
C GLU A 11 20.14 -6.81 -2.50
N SER A 12 18.92 -6.55 -2.00
CA SER A 12 17.68 -6.98 -2.65
C SER A 12 17.51 -6.34 -4.03
N TYR A 13 17.80 -5.05 -4.15
CA TYR A 13 17.78 -4.34 -5.42
C TYR A 13 18.77 -4.95 -6.43
N LYS A 14 20.02 -5.25 -6.00
CA LYS A 14 21.05 -5.89 -6.86
C LYS A 14 20.63 -7.27 -7.35
N LYS A 15 19.92 -8.06 -6.54
CA LYS A 15 19.36 -9.34 -6.99
C LYS A 15 18.38 -9.13 -8.15
N LEU A 16 17.46 -8.18 -8.03
CA LEU A 16 16.50 -7.85 -9.10
C LEU A 16 17.20 -7.28 -10.36
N GLU A 17 18.24 -6.49 -10.17
CA GLU A 17 19.06 -5.94 -11.27
C GLU A 17 19.82 -7.06 -12.01
N ALA A 18 20.40 -8.01 -11.28
CA ALA A 18 21.09 -9.19 -11.85
C ALA A 18 20.15 -10.11 -12.64
N MET A 19 18.84 -10.13 -12.33
CA MET A 19 17.82 -10.83 -13.11
C MET A 19 17.45 -10.09 -14.41
N GLY A 20 18.01 -8.90 -14.67
CA GLY A 20 17.65 -8.07 -15.83
C GLY A 20 16.28 -7.41 -15.74
N LEU A 21 15.66 -7.37 -14.56
CA LEU A 21 14.31 -6.86 -14.36
C LEU A 21 14.25 -5.38 -13.99
N VAL A 22 15.40 -4.71 -13.85
CA VAL A 22 15.48 -3.32 -13.43
C VAL A 22 15.96 -2.42 -14.56
N TYR A 23 15.29 -1.31 -14.78
CA TYR A 23 15.66 -0.34 -15.80
C TYR A 23 15.52 1.11 -15.31
N PRO A 24 16.30 2.06 -15.87
CA PRO A 24 16.23 3.47 -15.52
C PRO A 24 15.02 4.15 -16.14
N CYS A 25 14.32 4.96 -15.35
CA CYS A 25 13.18 5.75 -15.78
C CYS A 25 13.46 7.26 -15.60
N PHE A 26 13.26 8.04 -16.64
CA PHE A 26 13.49 9.48 -16.68
C PHE A 26 12.20 10.30 -16.74
N CYS A 27 11.03 9.69 -16.67
CA CYS A 27 9.75 10.39 -16.72
C CYS A 27 9.56 11.30 -15.51
N SER A 28 8.96 12.47 -15.73
CA SER A 28 8.46 13.36 -14.68
C SER A 28 7.03 12.97 -14.27
N ARG A 29 6.57 13.45 -13.10
CA ARG A 29 5.17 13.24 -12.67
C ARG A 29 4.18 13.82 -13.69
N SER A 30 4.45 15.02 -14.22
CA SER A 30 3.60 15.65 -15.21
C SER A 30 3.50 14.84 -16.51
N GLN A 31 4.58 14.22 -16.97
CA GLN A 31 4.55 13.34 -18.14
C GLN A 31 3.72 12.07 -17.90
N LEU A 32 3.73 11.54 -16.69
CA LEU A 32 2.92 10.36 -16.33
C LEU A 32 1.43 10.70 -16.29
N HIS A 33 1.05 11.87 -15.77
CA HIS A 33 -0.35 12.33 -15.73
C HIS A 33 -0.88 12.81 -17.08
N ALA A 34 -0.01 13.29 -17.97
CA ALA A 34 -0.39 13.72 -19.32
C ALA A 34 -0.62 12.54 -20.29
N ALA A 35 -0.03 11.39 -20.03
CA ALA A 35 -0.37 10.15 -20.72
C ALA A 35 -1.80 9.77 -20.30
N SER A 36 -2.70 9.48 -21.26
CA SER A 36 -4.04 8.95 -21.02
C SER A 36 -3.99 7.50 -20.52
N ALA A 37 -3.20 7.27 -19.47
CA ALA A 37 -2.98 5.96 -18.90
C ALA A 37 -4.14 5.60 -17.95
N PRO A 38 -4.58 4.34 -17.90
CA PRO A 38 -5.55 3.91 -16.92
C PRO A 38 -5.05 4.20 -15.50
N HIS A 39 -5.97 4.50 -14.60
CA HIS A 39 -5.66 4.65 -13.19
C HIS A 39 -5.79 3.29 -12.49
N THR A 40 -4.89 3.03 -11.55
CA THR A 40 -5.01 1.89 -10.63
C THR A 40 -6.21 2.11 -9.71
N SER A 41 -6.66 1.07 -9.04
CA SER A 41 -7.76 1.15 -8.06
C SER A 41 -7.48 2.13 -6.90
N ASP A 42 -6.21 2.42 -6.63
CA ASP A 42 -5.74 3.41 -5.65
C ASP A 42 -5.61 4.84 -6.24
N GLY A 43 -6.06 5.07 -7.48
CA GLY A 43 -6.01 6.35 -8.18
C GLY A 43 -4.64 6.74 -8.73
N ASN A 44 -3.66 5.86 -8.67
CA ASN A 44 -2.36 6.10 -9.29
C ASN A 44 -2.41 5.81 -10.80
N VAL A 45 -1.56 6.48 -11.57
CA VAL A 45 -1.45 6.25 -13.01
C VAL A 45 -0.64 4.99 -13.27
N VAL A 46 -1.21 4.03 -14.03
CA VAL A 46 -0.47 2.87 -14.52
C VAL A 46 0.63 3.34 -15.46
N TYR A 47 1.86 2.96 -15.18
CA TYR A 47 3.00 3.39 -15.98
C TYR A 47 3.02 2.70 -17.35
N PRO A 48 3.02 3.46 -18.46
CA PRO A 48 2.92 2.89 -19.81
C PRO A 48 4.22 2.26 -20.35
N GLY A 49 5.26 2.13 -19.55
CA GLY A 49 6.52 1.51 -19.98
C GLY A 49 7.43 2.41 -20.83
N THR A 50 7.22 3.71 -20.92
CA THR A 50 7.92 4.65 -21.81
C THR A 50 9.45 4.52 -21.82
N CYS A 51 10.06 4.18 -20.69
CA CYS A 51 11.53 4.02 -20.61
C CYS A 51 12.00 2.55 -20.64
N ARG A 52 11.07 1.59 -20.81
CA ARG A 52 11.39 0.15 -20.71
C ARG A 52 12.30 -0.36 -21.82
N GLY A 53 12.24 0.24 -23.00
CA GLY A 53 13.01 -0.18 -24.18
C GLY A 53 14.11 0.79 -24.61
N LEU A 54 14.58 1.68 -23.73
CA LEU A 54 15.63 2.64 -24.06
C LEU A 54 16.97 1.92 -24.34
N THR A 55 17.67 2.33 -25.40
CA THR A 55 19.03 1.85 -25.72
C THR A 55 20.06 2.41 -24.73
N ALA A 56 21.25 1.83 -24.72
CA ALA A 56 22.34 2.32 -23.87
C ALA A 56 22.73 3.75 -24.20
N GLU A 57 22.69 4.15 -25.47
CA GLU A 57 23.00 5.48 -25.98
C GLU A 57 21.93 6.48 -25.49
N GLU A 58 20.65 6.14 -25.60
CA GLU A 58 19.54 6.97 -25.12
C GLU A 58 19.58 7.17 -23.61
N ILE A 59 19.92 6.11 -22.87
CA ILE A 59 20.11 6.16 -21.42
C ILE A 59 21.28 7.10 -21.08
N ALA A 60 22.41 7.00 -21.78
CA ALA A 60 23.58 7.85 -21.56
C ALA A 60 23.24 9.33 -21.80
N GLU A 61 22.54 9.64 -22.89
CA GLU A 61 22.11 11.01 -23.20
C GLU A 61 21.12 11.58 -22.16
N LYS A 62 20.15 10.75 -21.72
CA LYS A 62 19.20 11.18 -20.70
C LYS A 62 19.85 11.39 -19.33
N ARG A 63 20.84 10.60 -18.98
CA ARG A 63 21.62 10.73 -17.73
C ARG A 63 22.39 12.05 -17.63
N LYS A 64 22.81 12.63 -18.76
CA LYS A 64 23.45 13.97 -18.78
C LYS A 64 22.50 15.07 -18.31
N LYS A 65 21.20 14.87 -18.47
CA LYS A 65 20.17 15.88 -18.16
C LYS A 65 19.51 15.66 -16.79
N LYS A 66 19.35 14.40 -16.37
CA LYS A 66 18.59 14.04 -15.17
C LYS A 66 19.03 12.70 -14.61
N ALA A 67 19.15 12.62 -13.29
CA ALA A 67 19.32 11.35 -12.60
C ALA A 67 18.06 10.47 -12.77
N PRO A 68 18.18 9.17 -13.10
CA PRO A 68 17.04 8.27 -13.24
C PRO A 68 16.50 7.82 -11.90
N ALA A 69 15.18 7.58 -11.83
CA ALA A 69 14.62 6.61 -10.92
C ALA A 69 14.73 5.20 -11.55
N TYR A 70 14.55 4.15 -10.76
CA TYR A 70 14.65 2.78 -11.24
C TYR A 70 13.32 2.06 -11.01
N ARG A 71 12.84 1.35 -12.05
CA ARG A 71 11.60 0.59 -12.01
C ARG A 71 11.86 -0.89 -12.15
N LEU A 72 10.97 -1.69 -11.51
CA LEU A 72 10.85 -3.10 -11.76
C LEU A 72 9.98 -3.33 -12.99
N MET A 73 10.46 -4.14 -13.92
CA MET A 73 9.73 -4.64 -15.06
C MET A 73 8.78 -5.75 -14.60
N VAL A 74 7.49 -5.63 -14.91
CA VAL A 74 6.50 -6.65 -14.57
C VAL A 74 6.02 -7.41 -15.82
N PRO A 75 5.66 -8.70 -15.68
CA PRO A 75 5.05 -9.48 -16.75
C PRO A 75 3.55 -9.19 -16.90
N ASP A 76 2.97 -9.55 -18.05
CA ASP A 76 1.51 -9.65 -18.20
C ASP A 76 1.02 -10.96 -17.54
N GLU A 77 0.84 -10.89 -16.23
CA GLU A 77 0.51 -12.04 -15.38
C GLU A 77 -0.51 -11.62 -14.31
N ASN A 78 -1.48 -12.48 -14.06
CA ASN A 78 -2.43 -12.32 -12.97
C ASN A 78 -1.84 -12.86 -11.66
N ILE A 79 -1.90 -12.05 -10.61
CA ILE A 79 -1.63 -12.47 -9.24
C ILE A 79 -2.97 -12.58 -8.51
N THR A 80 -3.30 -13.78 -8.08
CA THR A 80 -4.48 -14.06 -7.26
C THR A 80 -4.04 -14.39 -5.83
N PHE A 81 -4.72 -13.82 -4.86
CA PHE A 81 -4.51 -14.09 -3.43
C PHE A 81 -5.83 -14.02 -2.67
N THR A 82 -5.89 -14.67 -1.52
CA THR A 82 -7.02 -14.58 -0.60
C THR A 82 -6.69 -13.60 0.50
N ASP A 83 -7.45 -12.51 0.56
CA ASP A 83 -7.37 -11.52 1.63
C ASP A 83 -8.28 -11.93 2.79
N GLY A 84 -7.80 -11.79 4.02
CA GLY A 84 -8.53 -12.23 5.23
C GLY A 84 -9.87 -11.49 5.42
N CYS A 85 -9.97 -10.23 5.01
CA CYS A 85 -11.18 -9.44 5.11
C CYS A 85 -11.93 -9.34 3.78
N MET A 86 -11.23 -8.98 2.69
CA MET A 86 -11.84 -8.68 1.38
C MET A 86 -12.14 -9.93 0.54
N GLY A 87 -11.60 -11.11 0.91
CA GLY A 87 -11.78 -12.36 0.18
C GLY A 87 -10.82 -12.49 -1.01
N GLU A 88 -11.23 -13.26 -2.03
CA GLU A 88 -10.38 -13.47 -3.20
C GLU A 88 -10.21 -12.18 -4.02
N HIS A 89 -8.98 -11.87 -4.36
CA HIS A 89 -8.60 -10.70 -5.14
C HIS A 89 -7.59 -11.08 -6.21
N THR A 90 -7.79 -10.56 -7.42
CA THR A 90 -6.92 -10.81 -8.57
C THR A 90 -6.55 -9.48 -9.23
N GLU A 91 -5.26 -9.26 -9.47
CA GLU A 91 -4.76 -8.13 -10.25
C GLU A 91 -3.78 -8.62 -11.33
N ASN A 92 -3.85 -8.02 -12.49
CA ASN A 92 -2.86 -8.21 -13.54
C ASN A 92 -1.69 -7.24 -13.33
N LEU A 93 -0.49 -7.77 -13.17
CA LEU A 93 0.69 -6.95 -12.88
C LEU A 93 0.96 -5.86 -13.92
N LEU A 94 0.82 -6.17 -15.21
CA LEU A 94 1.10 -5.19 -16.27
C LEU A 94 -0.05 -4.21 -16.49
N ARG A 95 -1.29 -4.70 -16.53
CA ARG A 95 -2.47 -3.91 -16.91
C ARG A 95 -3.00 -3.07 -15.76
N ASP A 96 -2.98 -3.62 -14.54
CA ASP A 96 -3.58 -2.96 -13.37
C ASP A 96 -2.53 -2.25 -12.51
N CYS A 97 -1.29 -2.75 -12.49
CA CYS A 97 -0.20 -2.20 -11.67
C CYS A 97 0.82 -1.38 -12.47
N GLY A 98 1.23 -1.90 -13.63
CA GLY A 98 2.36 -1.37 -14.42
C GLY A 98 3.72 -1.51 -13.73
N ASP A 99 4.78 -1.19 -14.45
CA ASP A 99 6.14 -1.19 -13.88
C ASP A 99 6.25 -0.13 -12.77
N PHE A 100 6.70 -0.54 -11.60
CA PHE A 100 6.71 0.32 -10.41
C PHE A 100 8.10 0.65 -9.89
N TYR A 101 8.21 1.72 -9.12
CA TYR A 101 9.49 2.18 -8.59
C TYR A 101 10.06 1.21 -7.55
N LEU A 102 11.37 0.92 -7.68
CA LEU A 102 12.20 0.29 -6.66
C LEU A 102 13.08 1.32 -5.96
N ARG A 103 13.58 2.31 -6.73
CA ARG A 103 14.47 3.36 -6.22
C ARG A 103 14.16 4.69 -6.89
N ARG A 104 14.09 5.74 -6.12
CA ARG A 104 13.88 7.11 -6.58
C ARG A 104 15.17 7.72 -7.13
N ALA A 105 15.04 8.80 -7.89
CA ALA A 105 16.19 9.53 -8.45
C ALA A 105 17.12 10.14 -7.39
N ASP A 106 16.61 10.42 -6.19
CA ASP A 106 17.38 10.88 -5.02
C ASP A 106 18.08 9.74 -4.27
N GLY A 107 17.98 8.52 -4.77
CA GLY A 107 18.61 7.33 -4.19
C GLY A 107 17.81 6.61 -3.12
N VAL A 108 16.68 7.16 -2.67
CA VAL A 108 15.81 6.53 -1.67
C VAL A 108 15.08 5.34 -2.27
N PHE A 109 15.05 4.21 -1.55
CA PHE A 109 14.29 3.04 -1.95
C PHE A 109 12.79 3.29 -1.81
N ALA A 110 12.02 2.77 -2.77
CA ALA A 110 10.57 2.95 -2.80
C ALA A 110 9.88 2.00 -1.80
N TYR A 111 8.69 2.42 -1.36
CA TYR A 111 7.88 1.72 -0.37
C TYR A 111 7.72 0.23 -0.68
N GLN A 112 7.40 -0.14 -1.92
CA GLN A 112 7.12 -1.53 -2.28
C GLN A 112 8.31 -2.47 -2.01
N LEU A 113 9.54 -2.03 -2.30
CA LEU A 113 10.74 -2.82 -2.00
C LEU A 113 11.05 -2.83 -0.50
N ALA A 114 11.00 -1.67 0.14
CA ALA A 114 11.38 -1.53 1.54
C ALA A 114 10.48 -2.37 2.46
N VAL A 115 9.15 -2.30 2.27
CA VAL A 115 8.20 -3.04 3.13
C VAL A 115 8.35 -4.55 2.97
N VAL A 116 8.51 -5.05 1.74
CA VAL A 116 8.70 -6.49 1.48
C VAL A 116 9.97 -7.03 2.16
N VAL A 117 11.07 -6.29 2.04
CA VAL A 117 12.35 -6.70 2.63
C VAL A 117 12.30 -6.62 4.15
N ASP A 118 11.69 -5.58 4.71
CA ASP A 118 11.56 -5.41 6.15
C ASP A 118 10.65 -6.46 6.78
N ASP A 119 9.47 -6.70 6.20
CA ASP A 119 8.51 -7.68 6.71
C ASP A 119 9.11 -9.09 6.71
N ALA A 120 9.77 -9.49 5.62
CA ALA A 120 10.43 -10.78 5.54
C ALA A 120 11.56 -10.91 6.58
N ARG A 121 12.41 -9.90 6.72
CA ARG A 121 13.51 -9.87 7.68
C ARG A 121 13.04 -9.91 9.13
N MET A 122 11.94 -9.25 9.42
CA MET A 122 11.34 -9.19 10.75
C MET A 122 10.47 -10.41 11.08
N GLY A 123 10.27 -11.33 10.11
CA GLY A 123 9.44 -12.52 10.29
C GLY A 123 7.96 -12.20 10.43
N VAL A 124 7.48 -11.15 9.77
CA VAL A 124 6.06 -10.79 9.75
C VAL A 124 5.28 -11.90 9.05
N THR A 125 4.30 -12.47 9.73
CA THR A 125 3.48 -13.58 9.23
C THR A 125 2.10 -13.14 8.75
N GLU A 126 1.64 -11.96 9.19
CA GLU A 126 0.34 -11.40 8.81
C GLU A 126 0.42 -9.88 8.79
N VAL A 127 -0.12 -9.28 7.73
CA VAL A 127 -0.20 -7.82 7.53
C VAL A 127 -1.67 -7.42 7.56
N VAL A 128 -2.03 -6.60 8.54
CA VAL A 128 -3.37 -5.97 8.64
C VAL A 128 -3.20 -4.47 8.37
N ARG A 129 -3.93 -3.95 7.36
CA ARG A 129 -3.80 -2.54 6.94
C ARG A 129 -5.07 -2.03 6.25
N GLY A 130 -5.11 -0.75 5.89
CA GLY A 130 -6.24 -0.15 5.18
C GLY A 130 -6.41 -0.67 3.75
N ALA A 131 -7.66 -0.73 3.29
CA ALA A 131 -8.03 -1.22 1.95
C ALA A 131 -7.48 -0.35 0.80
N ASP A 132 -7.04 0.87 1.08
CA ASP A 132 -6.32 1.72 0.11
C ASP A 132 -4.97 1.14 -0.33
N LEU A 133 -4.44 0.15 0.39
CA LEU A 133 -3.23 -0.58 0.03
C LEU A 133 -3.50 -1.97 -0.58
N LEU A 134 -4.76 -2.35 -0.79
CA LEU A 134 -5.11 -3.67 -1.36
C LEU A 134 -4.44 -3.89 -2.72
N SER A 135 -4.48 -2.91 -3.61
CA SER A 135 -3.82 -2.94 -4.93
C SER A 135 -2.29 -3.01 -4.87
N SER A 136 -1.68 -2.67 -3.73
CA SER A 136 -0.23 -2.84 -3.55
C SER A 136 0.19 -4.29 -3.33
N THR A 137 -0.74 -5.15 -2.92
CA THR A 137 -0.46 -6.53 -2.50
C THR A 137 0.07 -7.38 -3.64
N ALA A 138 -0.52 -7.29 -4.83
CA ALA A 138 -0.04 -8.05 -6.01
C ALA A 138 1.42 -7.70 -6.36
N ARG A 139 1.81 -6.42 -6.30
CA ARG A 139 3.20 -5.96 -6.50
C ARG A 139 4.14 -6.51 -5.44
N GLN A 140 3.69 -6.53 -4.19
CA GLN A 140 4.47 -7.05 -3.06
C GLN A 140 4.63 -8.56 -3.15
N LEU A 141 3.56 -9.31 -3.45
CA LEU A 141 3.61 -10.75 -3.68
C LEU A 141 4.57 -11.12 -4.82
N TYR A 142 4.58 -10.32 -5.90
CA TYR A 142 5.54 -10.47 -6.97
C TYR A 142 6.99 -10.27 -6.50
N LEU A 143 7.26 -9.25 -5.66
CA LEU A 143 8.58 -9.03 -5.07
C LEU A 143 8.99 -10.15 -4.11
N TYR A 144 8.10 -10.65 -3.25
CA TYR A 144 8.36 -11.81 -2.39
C TYR A 144 8.81 -13.01 -3.23
N ARG A 145 8.10 -13.29 -4.32
CA ARG A 145 8.43 -14.38 -5.25
C ARG A 145 9.79 -14.20 -5.92
N LEU A 146 10.10 -13.01 -6.44
CA LEU A 146 11.38 -12.74 -7.11
C LEU A 146 12.59 -12.80 -6.17
N LEU A 147 12.40 -12.40 -4.92
CA LEU A 147 13.47 -12.36 -3.92
C LEU A 147 13.59 -13.67 -3.13
N ASP A 148 12.73 -14.65 -3.42
CA ASP A 148 12.63 -15.92 -2.68
C ASP A 148 12.44 -15.69 -1.17
N LEU A 149 11.49 -14.81 -0.84
CA LEU A 149 11.15 -14.45 0.53
C LEU A 149 9.76 -15.00 0.93
N PRO A 150 9.55 -15.38 2.19
CA PRO A 150 8.24 -15.83 2.67
C PRO A 150 7.24 -14.68 2.68
N ALA A 151 6.16 -14.81 1.90
CA ALA A 151 5.09 -13.83 1.89
C ALA A 151 4.17 -13.99 3.13
N PRO A 152 3.79 -12.89 3.81
CA PRO A 152 2.81 -12.93 4.88
C PRO A 152 1.40 -13.15 4.34
N LYS A 153 0.46 -13.47 5.23
CA LYS A 153 -0.98 -13.33 4.95
C LYS A 153 -1.36 -11.85 4.97
N PHE A 154 -2.40 -11.49 4.23
CA PHE A 154 -2.89 -10.11 4.17
C PHE A 154 -4.35 -10.05 4.59
N ALA A 155 -4.72 -8.98 5.31
CA ALA A 155 -6.09 -8.62 5.60
C ALA A 155 -6.24 -7.09 5.48
N HIS A 156 -7.14 -6.64 4.61
CA HIS A 156 -7.36 -5.22 4.36
C HIS A 156 -8.67 -4.76 4.96
N CYS A 157 -8.58 -3.88 5.96
CA CYS A 157 -9.75 -3.29 6.61
C CYS A 157 -10.33 -2.18 5.73
N PRO A 158 -11.67 -2.05 5.64
CA PRO A 158 -12.30 -0.91 4.98
C PRO A 158 -11.87 0.41 5.60
N LEU A 159 -11.85 1.47 4.81
CA LEU A 159 -11.52 2.80 5.29
C LEU A 159 -12.72 3.41 6.04
N LEU A 160 -12.41 4.22 7.05
CA LEU A 160 -13.37 5.12 7.63
C LEU A 160 -13.39 6.42 6.81
N LEU A 161 -14.56 6.80 6.38
CA LEU A 161 -14.83 8.03 5.64
C LEU A 161 -15.57 9.01 6.54
N ALA A 162 -15.49 10.30 6.23
CA ALA A 162 -16.34 11.29 6.85
C ALA A 162 -17.83 10.99 6.54
N SER A 163 -18.75 11.60 7.28
CA SER A 163 -20.21 11.40 7.07
C SER A 163 -20.68 11.74 5.66
N ASP A 164 -19.96 12.64 4.96
CA ASP A 164 -20.22 13.02 3.57
C ASP A 164 -19.54 12.12 2.53
N GLY A 165 -18.89 11.02 2.95
CA GLY A 165 -18.21 10.05 2.09
C GLY A 165 -16.80 10.44 1.66
N ARG A 166 -16.26 11.58 2.09
CA ARG A 166 -14.85 11.94 1.82
C ARG A 166 -13.89 11.12 2.67
N ARG A 167 -12.69 10.87 2.16
CA ARG A 167 -11.60 10.35 2.99
C ARG A 167 -11.32 11.30 4.15
N LEU A 168 -11.19 10.75 5.37
CA LEU A 168 -10.70 11.50 6.51
C LEU A 168 -9.29 12.02 6.20
N SER A 169 -9.07 13.30 6.38
CA SER A 169 -7.80 13.95 6.07
C SER A 169 -7.28 14.72 7.29
N LYS A 170 -6.00 15.09 7.26
CA LYS A 170 -5.41 15.98 8.29
C LYS A 170 -6.12 17.35 8.39
N ARG A 171 -6.92 17.71 7.39
CA ARG A 171 -7.72 18.95 7.39
C ARG A 171 -9.00 18.81 8.23
N ASP A 172 -9.46 17.56 8.43
CA ASP A 172 -10.57 17.21 9.29
C ASP A 172 -10.03 17.04 10.72
N GLY A 173 -9.30 18.05 11.22
CA GLY A 173 -8.48 18.02 12.44
C GLY A 173 -9.19 17.54 13.70
N ASP A 174 -10.52 17.64 13.75
CA ASP A 174 -11.31 17.26 14.92
C ASP A 174 -11.38 15.74 15.14
N GLN A 175 -11.04 14.93 14.15
CA GLN A 175 -11.05 13.46 14.21
C GLN A 175 -9.63 12.83 14.23
N SER A 176 -8.59 13.63 14.44
CA SER A 176 -7.27 13.07 14.71
C SER A 176 -7.27 12.33 16.06
N LEU A 177 -6.51 11.25 16.19
CA LEU A 177 -6.39 10.52 17.45
C LEU A 177 -5.94 11.44 18.61
N GLU A 178 -5.11 12.44 18.32
CA GLU A 178 -4.67 13.45 19.29
C GLU A 178 -5.85 14.24 19.84
N ASN A 179 -6.74 14.72 18.96
CA ASN A 179 -7.93 15.48 19.37
C ASN A 179 -8.98 14.59 20.03
N LEU A 180 -9.16 13.35 19.57
CA LEU A 180 -10.07 12.39 20.20
C LEU A 180 -9.62 12.06 21.63
N ARG A 181 -8.34 11.86 21.88
CA ARG A 181 -7.79 11.59 23.21
C ARG A 181 -7.98 12.74 24.21
N ALA A 182 -8.21 13.96 23.74
CA ALA A 182 -8.51 15.10 24.60
C ALA A 182 -9.95 15.06 25.13
N ARG A 183 -10.86 14.31 24.47
CA ARG A 183 -12.30 14.27 24.75
C ARG A 183 -12.79 12.90 25.23
N TYR A 184 -12.12 11.82 24.83
CA TYR A 184 -12.54 10.45 25.04
C TYR A 184 -11.45 9.60 25.68
N THR A 185 -11.83 8.59 26.46
CA THR A 185 -10.91 7.55 26.92
C THR A 185 -10.53 6.61 25.76
N ALA A 186 -9.51 5.78 25.97
CA ALA A 186 -9.13 4.78 24.97
C ALA A 186 -10.28 3.79 24.70
N GLU A 187 -10.98 3.37 25.75
CA GLU A 187 -12.12 2.45 25.68
C GLU A 187 -13.30 3.07 24.93
N ASP A 188 -13.56 4.38 25.13
CA ASP A 188 -14.60 5.10 24.38
C ASP A 188 -14.29 5.10 22.88
N ILE A 189 -13.03 5.41 22.51
CA ILE A 189 -12.61 5.43 21.10
C ILE A 189 -12.73 4.04 20.49
N VAL A 190 -12.24 3.02 21.17
CA VAL A 190 -12.33 1.62 20.70
C VAL A 190 -13.77 1.18 20.53
N GLY A 191 -14.63 1.47 21.52
CA GLY A 191 -16.03 1.11 21.46
C GLY A 191 -16.78 1.80 20.30
N ARG A 192 -16.56 3.11 20.08
CA ARG A 192 -17.12 3.85 18.95
C ARG A 192 -16.65 3.31 17.61
N LEU A 193 -15.37 2.97 17.48
CA LEU A 193 -14.85 2.33 16.28
C LEU A 193 -15.47 0.95 16.07
N ALA A 194 -15.57 0.12 17.11
CA ALA A 194 -16.21 -1.19 17.04
C ALA A 194 -17.67 -1.08 16.58
N TYR A 195 -18.41 -0.07 17.07
CA TYR A 195 -19.74 0.23 16.60
C TYR A 195 -19.77 0.62 15.11
N ALA A 196 -18.90 1.51 14.68
CA ALA A 196 -18.81 1.91 13.27
C ALA A 196 -18.51 0.73 12.33
N TYR A 197 -17.70 -0.22 12.79
CA TYR A 197 -17.40 -1.46 12.06
C TYR A 197 -18.47 -2.56 12.21
N GLY A 198 -19.56 -2.32 12.95
CA GLY A 198 -20.62 -3.31 13.17
C GLY A 198 -20.21 -4.48 14.07
N LEU A 199 -19.16 -4.33 14.85
CA LEU A 199 -18.67 -5.33 15.81
C LEU A 199 -19.43 -5.28 17.14
N GLN A 200 -20.22 -4.25 17.38
CA GLN A 200 -21.16 -4.11 18.51
C GLN A 200 -22.35 -3.23 18.11
N GLU A 201 -23.44 -3.33 18.86
CA GLU A 201 -24.73 -2.68 18.55
C GLU A 201 -24.79 -1.21 18.98
N GLU A 202 -23.99 -0.80 19.98
CA GLU A 202 -24.01 0.54 20.56
C GLU A 202 -22.58 1.09 20.70
N PRO A 203 -22.36 2.42 20.66
CA PRO A 203 -21.04 3.02 20.80
C PRO A 203 -20.56 3.06 22.28
N ALA A 204 -20.76 1.95 23.01
CA ALA A 204 -20.36 1.80 24.40
C ALA A 204 -18.85 1.53 24.54
N PRO A 205 -18.20 2.00 25.63
CA PRO A 205 -16.77 1.76 25.87
C PRO A 205 -16.42 0.28 25.86
N ARG A 206 -15.33 -0.09 25.18
CA ARG A 206 -14.81 -1.45 25.07
C ARG A 206 -13.29 -1.46 25.05
N THR A 207 -12.69 -2.48 25.65
CA THR A 207 -11.25 -2.72 25.46
C THR A 207 -11.01 -3.61 24.24
N PRO A 208 -9.85 -3.51 23.56
CA PRO A 208 -9.51 -4.40 22.45
C PRO A 208 -9.61 -5.88 22.85
N GLU A 209 -9.15 -6.24 24.05
CA GLU A 209 -9.17 -7.62 24.55
C GLU A 209 -10.60 -8.17 24.66
N SER A 210 -11.56 -7.31 25.02
CA SER A 210 -12.97 -7.72 25.11
C SER A 210 -13.61 -8.01 23.75
N LEU A 211 -13.06 -7.44 22.67
CA LEU A 211 -13.54 -7.66 21.30
C LEU A 211 -12.95 -8.94 20.67
N ILE A 212 -11.78 -9.40 21.10
CA ILE A 212 -11.09 -10.55 20.52
C ILE A 212 -11.95 -11.82 20.53
N LYS A 213 -12.69 -12.05 21.60
CA LYS A 213 -13.51 -13.28 21.75
C LYS A 213 -14.58 -13.44 20.69
N ASP A 214 -15.14 -12.32 20.23
CA ASP A 214 -16.27 -12.29 19.30
C ASP A 214 -15.86 -11.84 17.90
N PHE A 215 -14.56 -11.57 17.69
CA PHE A 215 -14.04 -11.08 16.43
C PHE A 215 -14.03 -12.19 15.36
N SER A 216 -14.50 -11.83 14.17
CA SER A 216 -14.34 -12.60 12.95
C SER A 216 -14.25 -11.65 11.77
N TRP A 217 -13.39 -11.95 10.80
CA TRP A 217 -13.31 -11.19 9.55
C TRP A 217 -14.64 -11.15 8.80
N ASP A 218 -15.50 -12.15 8.96
CA ASP A 218 -16.83 -12.20 8.34
C ASP A 218 -17.78 -11.12 8.87
N LYS A 219 -17.52 -10.60 10.07
CA LYS A 219 -18.29 -9.51 10.67
C LYS A 219 -17.83 -8.14 10.21
N VAL A 220 -16.61 -8.03 9.68
CA VAL A 220 -16.05 -6.76 9.20
C VAL A 220 -16.65 -6.43 7.84
N PRO A 221 -17.22 -5.23 7.63
CA PRO A 221 -17.73 -4.82 6.32
C PRO A 221 -16.64 -4.86 5.25
N LYS A 222 -17.03 -5.22 4.03
CA LYS A 222 -16.12 -5.27 2.87
C LYS A 222 -16.10 -3.98 2.05
N LYS A 223 -16.79 -2.95 2.50
CA LYS A 223 -16.87 -1.63 1.86
C LYS A 223 -16.48 -0.56 2.86
N ASP A 224 -15.94 0.53 2.35
CA ASP A 224 -15.63 1.70 3.15
C ASP A 224 -16.85 2.17 3.94
N ILE A 225 -16.61 2.65 5.15
CA ILE A 225 -17.63 2.96 6.15
C ILE A 225 -17.68 4.47 6.34
N CYS A 226 -18.82 5.08 6.03
CA CYS A 226 -19.07 6.46 6.45
C CYS A 226 -19.32 6.48 7.97
N LEU A 227 -18.59 7.31 8.70
CA LEU A 227 -18.80 7.48 10.13
C LEU A 227 -20.22 8.00 10.38
N PRO A 228 -20.96 7.39 11.33
CA PRO A 228 -22.24 7.93 11.75
C PRO A 228 -22.08 9.38 12.22
N GLU A 229 -23.05 10.23 11.87
CA GLU A 229 -23.08 11.61 12.30
C GLU A 229 -23.12 11.66 13.84
N GLY A 230 -22.36 12.57 14.44
CA GLY A 230 -22.27 12.71 15.89
C GLY A 230 -21.45 11.63 16.61
N LEU A 231 -20.88 10.65 15.92
CA LEU A 231 -20.14 9.56 16.60
C LEU A 231 -18.95 10.08 17.42
N PHE A 232 -18.29 11.14 16.97
CA PHE A 232 -17.13 11.78 17.61
C PHE A 232 -17.32 13.29 17.84
N GLU A 233 -18.56 13.72 18.01
CA GLU A 233 -18.90 15.11 18.36
C GLU A 233 -18.89 15.36 19.86
#